data_2a194a722b9d88f23d148532327674b9
#
_entry.id   2a194a722b9d88f23d148532327674b9
#
_cell.length_a   1.000
_cell.length_b   1.000
_cell.length_c   1.000
_cell.angle_alpha   90.00
_cell.angle_beta   90.00
_cell.angle_gamma   90.00
#
_symmetry.space_group_name_H-M   'P 1'
#
loop_
_entity.id
_entity.type
_entity.pdbx_description
1 polymer ?
#
loop_
_entity_poly.entity_id
_entity_poly.type
_entity_poly.pdbx_seq_one_letter_code
_entity_poly.pdbx_strand_id
1 'polypeptide(L)' 'FKKSVHPRAILRFDAQKKHVGKTSVTYHVDVYRRDIEASDEEHVFHTDITFVRIDEHGNKLAL' A
#
# COMPACT_ATOMS: atom_id res chain seq x y z
N PHE A 1 18.99 -9.67 -9.57
CA PHE A 1 18.93 -9.12 -8.32
C PHE A 1 20.15 -9.30 -7.51
N LYS A 2 20.83 -8.20 -7.43
CA LYS A 2 22.12 -8.26 -6.85
C LYS A 2 22.12 -8.53 -5.40
N LYS A 3 21.29 -7.79 -4.69
CA LYS A 3 21.22 -7.98 -3.31
C LYS A 3 20.23 -9.03 -3.02
N SER A 4 20.60 -9.99 -2.29
CA SER A 4 19.63 -10.98 -1.90
C SER A 4 18.68 -10.37 -0.92
N VAL A 5 17.45 -10.71 -1.10
CA VAL A 5 16.45 -10.34 -0.13
C VAL A 5 16.66 -11.22 1.07
N HIS A 6 16.82 -10.60 2.22
CA HIS A 6 17.01 -11.35 3.43
C HIS A 6 15.73 -12.12 3.71
N PRO A 7 15.77 -13.45 3.72
CA PRO A 7 14.54 -14.22 3.87
C PRO A 7 13.87 -14.03 5.21
N ARG A 8 14.54 -13.36 6.13
CA ARG A 8 13.98 -13.13 7.45
C ARG A 8 13.51 -11.71 7.63
N ALA A 9 13.38 -10.99 6.55
CA ALA A 9 12.86 -9.63 6.62
C ALA A 9 11.36 -9.65 6.72
N ILE A 10 10.81 -8.74 7.50
CA ILE A 10 9.37 -8.58 7.65
C ILE A 10 8.98 -7.29 6.98
N LEU A 11 7.97 -7.36 6.13
CA LEU A 11 7.43 -6.17 5.50
C LEU A 11 6.11 -5.82 6.17
N ARG A 12 5.96 -4.56 6.49
CA ARG A 12 4.73 -4.06 7.10
C ARG A 12 4.14 -2.98 6.20
N PHE A 13 2.87 -3.13 5.91
CA PHE A 13 2.15 -2.18 5.07
C PHE A 13 1.17 -1.41 5.94
N ASP A 14 1.24 -0.10 5.86
CA ASP A 14 0.41 0.79 6.65
C ASP A 14 -0.44 1.58 5.68
N ALA A 15 -1.72 1.29 5.63
CA ALA A 15 -2.62 1.93 4.67
C ALA A 15 -3.56 2.86 5.40
N GLN A 16 -3.69 4.08 4.89
CA GLN A 16 -4.60 5.06 5.46
C GLN A 16 -5.47 5.63 4.37
N LYS A 17 -6.76 5.78 4.68
CA LYS A 17 -7.69 6.39 3.74
C LYS A 17 -7.37 7.87 3.64
N LYS A 18 -7.02 8.31 2.45
CA LYS A 18 -6.58 9.67 2.25
C LYS A 18 -7.67 10.55 1.70
N HIS A 19 -8.44 10.02 0.77
CA HIS A 19 -9.45 10.81 0.09
C HIS A 19 -10.57 9.91 -0.39
N VAL A 20 -11.81 10.39 -0.25
CA VAL A 20 -12.96 9.65 -0.72
C VAL A 20 -13.73 10.55 -1.66
N GLY A 21 -13.82 10.13 -2.92
CA GLY A 21 -14.66 10.81 -3.89
C GLY A 21 -15.98 10.10 -4.02
N LYS A 22 -16.76 10.53 -4.98
CA LYS A 22 -18.06 9.91 -5.19
C LYS A 22 -17.95 8.47 -5.64
N THR A 23 -17.00 8.21 -6.53
CA THR A 23 -16.85 6.88 -7.11
C THR A 23 -15.48 6.29 -6.87
N SER A 24 -14.66 6.93 -6.06
CA SER A 24 -13.30 6.46 -5.84
C SER A 24 -12.87 6.65 -4.42
N VAL A 25 -11.87 5.90 -4.01
CA VAL A 25 -11.24 6.06 -2.72
C VAL A 25 -9.74 5.90 -2.91
N THR A 26 -8.98 6.79 -2.30
CA THR A 26 -7.53 6.78 -2.39
C THR A 26 -6.96 6.44 -1.03
N TYR A 27 -6.04 5.50 -1.04
CA TYR A 27 -5.31 5.12 0.16
C TYR A 27 -3.85 5.51 0.02
N HIS A 28 -3.28 6.01 1.09
CA HIS A 28 -1.86 6.25 1.17
C HIS A 28 -1.24 5.06 1.89
N VAL A 29 -0.29 4.41 1.24
CA VAL A 29 0.32 3.20 1.76
C VAL A 29 1.79 3.45 2.01
N ASP A 30 2.22 3.19 3.23
CA ASP A 30 3.63 3.23 3.60
C ASP A 30 4.11 1.80 3.78
N VAL A 31 5.30 1.52 3.29
CA VAL A 31 5.88 0.20 3.37
C VAL A 31 7.14 0.27 4.20
N TYR A 32 7.22 -0.58 5.19
CA TYR A 32 8.36 -0.64 6.11
C TYR A 32 8.98 -2.03 6.06
N ARG A 33 10.26 -2.06 6.32
CA ARG A 33 11.00 -3.31 6.33
C ARG A 33 11.77 -3.40 7.63
N ARG A 34 11.80 -4.59 8.21
CA ARG A 34 12.56 -4.84 9.43
C ARG A 34 13.10 -6.27 9.37
N ASP A 35 14.38 -6.43 9.67
CA ASP A 35 14.92 -7.77 9.81
C ASP A 35 14.34 -8.38 11.07
N ILE A 36 14.14 -9.68 11.03
CA ILE A 36 13.49 -10.35 12.13
C ILE A 36 14.27 -10.24 13.43
N GLU A 37 15.56 -10.05 13.32
CA GLU A 37 16.41 -9.91 14.49
C GLU A 37 16.69 -8.47 14.87
N ALA A 38 16.19 -7.52 14.08
CA ALA A 38 16.42 -6.11 14.35
C ALA A 38 15.21 -5.53 15.03
N SER A 39 15.45 -4.51 15.84
CA SER A 39 14.36 -3.82 16.49
C SER A 39 13.91 -2.58 15.74
N ASP A 40 14.70 -2.14 14.77
CA ASP A 40 14.40 -0.91 14.03
C ASP A 40 13.72 -1.23 12.71
N GLU A 41 12.72 -0.44 12.38
CA GLU A 41 12.05 -0.51 11.11
C GLU A 41 12.59 0.57 10.18
N GLU A 42 12.63 0.24 8.91
CA GLU A 42 13.09 1.18 7.90
C GLU A 42 11.93 1.46 6.96
N HIS A 43 11.65 2.74 6.73
CA HIS A 43 10.63 3.15 5.77
C HIS A 43 11.21 2.99 4.37
N VAL A 44 10.65 2.08 3.60
CA VAL A 44 11.22 1.73 2.31
C VAL A 44 10.67 2.60 1.20
N PHE A 45 9.35 2.73 1.14
CA PHE A 45 8.72 3.60 0.17
C PHE A 45 7.27 3.82 0.54
N HIS A 46 6.64 4.74 -0.18
CA HIS A 46 5.21 4.98 -0.01
C HIS A 46 4.59 5.20 -1.38
N THR A 47 3.30 5.00 -1.44
CA THR A 47 2.57 5.19 -2.69
C THR A 47 1.10 5.47 -2.38
N ASP A 48 0.42 6.07 -3.35
CA ASP A 48 -1.02 6.27 -3.24
C ASP A 48 -1.69 5.34 -4.23
N ILE A 49 -2.75 4.69 -3.77
CA ILE A 49 -3.51 3.76 -4.59
C ILE A 49 -4.95 4.23 -4.62
N THR A 50 -5.48 4.41 -5.82
CA THR A 50 -6.85 4.85 -5.98
C THR A 50 -7.67 3.71 -6.56
N PHE A 51 -8.77 3.40 -5.88
CA PHE A 51 -9.72 2.39 -6.33
C PHE A 51 -10.95 3.12 -6.85
N VAL A 52 -11.45 2.65 -7.99
CA VAL A 52 -12.64 3.23 -8.59
C VAL A 52 -13.67 2.13 -8.70
N ARG A 53 -14.88 2.42 -8.22
CA ARG A 53 -15.97 1.46 -8.32
C ARG A 53 -16.64 1.61 -9.68
N ILE A 54 -16.75 0.51 -10.40
CA ILE A 54 -17.38 0.52 -11.70
C ILE A 54 -18.38 -0.63 -11.77
N ASP A 55 -19.35 -0.51 -12.67
CA ASP A 55 -20.31 -1.58 -12.88
C ASP A 55 -19.77 -2.52 -13.94
N GLU A 56 -20.60 -3.51 -14.32
CA GLU A 56 -20.15 -4.51 -15.27
C GLU A 56 -19.99 -3.96 -16.68
N HIS A 57 -20.49 -2.75 -16.91
CA HIS A 57 -20.34 -2.09 -18.20
C HIS A 57 -19.22 -1.07 -18.21
N GLY A 58 -18.48 -0.97 -17.11
CA GLY A 58 -17.39 -0.02 -17.01
C GLY A 58 -17.79 1.36 -16.56
N ASN A 59 -19.03 1.57 -16.19
CA ASN A 59 -19.47 2.86 -15.69
C ASN A 59 -19.12 3.01 -14.21
N LYS A 60 -18.74 4.21 -13.82
CA LYS A 60 -18.38 4.46 -12.43
C LYS A 60 -19.61 4.43 -11.53
N LEU A 61 -19.42 3.84 -10.37
CA LEU A 61 -20.47 3.77 -9.38
C LEU A 61 -20.07 4.52 -8.13
N ALA A 62 -21.05 5.03 -7.40
CA ALA A 62 -20.80 5.67 -6.13
C ALA A 62 -20.35 4.61 -5.12
N LEU A 63 -19.45 5.01 -4.27
CA LEU A 63 -18.93 4.11 -3.23
C LEU A 63 -19.88 4.02 -2.04
#